data_2a77ca8bf637aaaed2c96c41a61ce63d
#
_entry.id   2a77ca8bf637aaaed2c96c41a61ce63d
#
_cell.length_a   1.000
_cell.length_b   1.000
_cell.length_c   1.000
_cell.angle_alpha   90.00
_cell.angle_beta   90.00
_cell.angle_gamma   90.00
#
_symmetry.space_group_name_H-M   'P 1'
#
loop_
_entity.id
_entity.type
_entity.pdbx_description
1 polymer ?
#
loop_
_entity_poly.entity_id
_entity_poly.type
_entity_poly.pdbx_seq_one_letter_code
_entity_poly.pdbx_strand_id
1 'polypeptide(L)'
;MGMGFLNAQTLVINEIDPDSPGADTAEFSELYSSTPNLALDGYALVLFNGGDDASYASYDLEGQSTDANGYFVIGDSGVVGVSITLMSSGSHNGADAVALYQANKSDFPIDTPATTTNLIDAVVYDSDDADDTGLLTGLGKTVQYNENASSDAANHSLQRQAVVVLKQARPLPIRQIRYLV
;
A
#
# COMPACT_ATOMS: atom_id res chain seq x y z
N MET A 1 10.54 6.02 -36.31
CA MET A 1 10.56 6.63 -34.96
C MET A 1 9.45 6.02 -34.19
N GLY A 2 9.77 5.03 -33.32
CA GLY A 2 8.78 4.39 -32.44
C GLY A 2 8.48 5.32 -31.27
N MET A 3 7.26 5.80 -31.16
CA MET A 3 6.76 6.43 -29.93
C MET A 3 6.63 5.31 -28.90
N GLY A 4 7.57 5.24 -27.95
CA GLY A 4 7.42 4.41 -26.77
C GLY A 4 6.25 4.95 -25.96
N PHE A 5 5.18 4.19 -25.87
CA PHE A 5 4.15 4.42 -24.86
C PHE A 5 4.79 4.18 -23.51
N LEU A 6 4.96 5.23 -22.73
CA LEU A 6 5.17 5.08 -21.29
C LEU A 6 3.93 4.36 -20.76
N ASN A 7 4.07 3.09 -20.42
CA ASN A 7 3.04 2.39 -19.68
C ASN A 7 2.80 3.18 -18.40
N ALA A 8 1.61 3.75 -18.28
CA ALA A 8 1.15 4.24 -16.99
C ALA A 8 1.23 3.07 -16.00
N GLN A 9 1.63 3.35 -14.78
CA GLN A 9 1.68 2.37 -13.70
C GLN A 9 0.32 1.66 -13.63
N THR A 10 0.31 0.37 -13.95
CA THR A 10 -0.94 -0.38 -14.13
C THR A 10 -1.54 -0.85 -12.81
N LEU A 11 -0.76 -0.88 -11.74
CA LEU A 11 -1.16 -1.31 -10.40
C LEU A 11 -0.55 -0.37 -9.35
N VAL A 12 -1.35 0.07 -8.38
CA VAL A 12 -0.93 0.98 -7.30
C VAL A 12 -1.57 0.57 -5.98
N ILE A 13 -0.99 1.01 -4.86
CA ILE A 13 -1.64 1.00 -3.56
C ILE A 13 -2.64 2.16 -3.57
N ASN A 14 -3.93 1.85 -3.47
CA ASN A 14 -5.01 2.83 -3.58
C ASN A 14 -5.47 3.36 -2.22
N GLU A 15 -5.57 2.47 -1.24
CA GLU A 15 -6.03 2.78 0.11
C GLU A 15 -5.33 1.88 1.13
N ILE A 16 -5.04 2.40 2.29
CA ILE A 16 -4.62 1.64 3.46
C ILE A 16 -5.36 2.14 4.70
N ASP A 17 -5.73 1.22 5.57
CA ASP A 17 -6.32 1.48 6.89
C ASP A 17 -5.52 0.64 7.90
N PRO A 18 -4.50 1.21 8.54
CA PRO A 18 -3.67 0.48 9.50
C PRO A 18 -4.17 0.52 10.94
N ASP A 19 -5.14 1.40 11.29
CA ASP A 19 -5.63 1.59 12.65
C ASP A 19 -7.16 1.59 12.72
N SER A 20 -7.76 0.45 12.93
CA SER A 20 -9.22 0.32 13.04
C SER A 20 -9.73 0.49 14.48
N PRO A 21 -11.04 0.87 14.69
CA PRO A 21 -11.55 1.13 16.03
C PRO A 21 -11.42 -0.05 16.98
N GLY A 22 -10.68 0.12 18.07
CA GLY A 22 -10.63 -0.77 19.22
C GLY A 22 -9.67 -1.93 19.11
N ALA A 23 -10.00 -3.03 18.48
CA ALA A 23 -9.21 -4.26 18.47
C ALA A 23 -8.56 -4.59 17.12
N ASP A 24 -8.32 -3.62 16.29
CA ASP A 24 -7.69 -3.78 14.96
C ASP A 24 -8.16 -5.04 14.22
N THR A 25 -9.43 -5.04 13.82
CA THR A 25 -10.08 -6.19 13.17
C THR A 25 -10.62 -5.88 11.78
N ALA A 26 -10.33 -4.67 11.28
CA ALA A 26 -10.77 -4.17 9.99
C ALA A 26 -9.66 -3.49 9.18
N GLU A 27 -8.40 -3.76 9.51
CA GLU A 27 -7.23 -3.25 8.80
C GLU A 27 -7.13 -3.82 7.39
N PHE A 28 -6.68 -3.00 6.44
CA PHE A 28 -6.51 -3.46 5.06
C PHE A 28 -5.54 -2.62 4.24
N SER A 29 -5.10 -3.23 3.14
CA SER A 29 -4.45 -2.56 2.01
C SER A 29 -5.23 -2.88 0.74
N GLU A 30 -5.65 -1.86 0.00
CA GLU A 30 -6.32 -2.01 -1.28
C GLU A 30 -5.39 -1.63 -2.42
N LEU A 31 -5.31 -2.51 -3.41
CA LEU A 31 -4.66 -2.25 -4.68
C LEU A 31 -5.69 -1.85 -5.73
N TYR A 32 -5.28 -0.98 -6.66
CA TYR A 32 -6.11 -0.60 -7.80
C TYR A 32 -5.34 -0.64 -9.11
N SER A 33 -6.02 -1.14 -10.14
CA SER A 33 -5.58 -1.07 -11.53
C SER A 33 -6.69 -0.49 -12.42
N SER A 34 -6.31 0.35 -13.39
CA SER A 34 -7.23 0.79 -14.43
C SER A 34 -7.61 -0.33 -15.42
N THR A 35 -6.95 -1.48 -15.33
CA THR A 35 -7.25 -2.69 -16.11
C THR A 35 -8.07 -3.63 -15.23
N PRO A 36 -9.36 -3.86 -15.54
CA PRO A 36 -10.19 -4.83 -14.82
C PRO A 36 -9.64 -6.25 -14.97
N ASN A 37 -9.80 -7.04 -13.91
CA ASN A 37 -9.34 -8.44 -13.87
C ASN A 37 -7.86 -8.60 -14.24
N LEU A 38 -7.01 -7.62 -13.83
CA LEU A 38 -5.57 -7.68 -14.03
C LEU A 38 -5.00 -8.87 -13.25
N ALA A 39 -4.31 -9.79 -13.92
CA ALA A 39 -3.55 -10.85 -13.24
C ALA A 39 -2.42 -10.23 -12.40
N LEU A 40 -2.28 -10.72 -11.17
CA LEU A 40 -1.30 -10.23 -10.19
C LEU A 40 -0.09 -11.17 -10.04
N ASP A 41 0.09 -12.08 -11.00
CA ASP A 41 1.25 -12.98 -11.02
C ASP A 41 2.55 -12.18 -11.06
N GLY A 42 3.51 -12.58 -10.24
CA GLY A 42 4.81 -11.91 -10.12
C GLY A 42 4.79 -10.59 -9.35
N TYR A 43 3.74 -10.33 -8.55
CA TYR A 43 3.71 -9.23 -7.59
C TYR A 43 3.70 -9.75 -6.16
N ALA A 44 4.28 -8.96 -5.26
CA ALA A 44 4.23 -9.17 -3.81
C ALA A 44 3.90 -7.86 -3.10
N LEU A 45 3.04 -7.93 -2.08
CA LEU A 45 2.83 -6.85 -1.12
C LEU A 45 3.67 -7.13 0.12
N VAL A 46 4.43 -6.14 0.59
CA VAL A 46 5.36 -6.27 1.72
C VAL A 46 5.06 -5.19 2.75
N LEU A 47 4.99 -5.59 4.02
CA LEU A 47 4.84 -4.70 5.16
C LEU A 47 6.18 -4.53 5.86
N PHE A 48 6.56 -3.29 6.13
CA PHE A 48 7.82 -2.91 6.76
C PHE A 48 7.60 -2.21 8.08
N ASN A 49 8.40 -2.55 9.10
CA ASN A 49 8.41 -1.93 10.41
C ASN A 49 9.50 -0.85 10.45
N GLY A 50 9.13 0.38 10.82
CA GLY A 50 10.08 1.48 10.96
C GLY A 50 11.03 1.34 12.15
N GLY A 51 10.73 0.46 13.11
CA GLY A 51 11.65 0.21 14.22
C GLY A 51 13.00 -0.40 13.81
N ASP A 52 13.06 -1.04 12.63
CA ASP A 52 14.25 -1.68 12.08
C ASP A 52 14.41 -1.51 10.55
N ASP A 53 13.50 -0.77 9.90
CA ASP A 53 13.45 -0.53 8.45
C ASP A 53 13.37 -1.81 7.61
N ALA A 54 12.78 -2.87 8.16
CA ALA A 54 12.78 -4.20 7.61
C ALA A 54 11.38 -4.82 7.51
N SER A 55 11.23 -5.81 6.61
CA SER A 55 9.96 -6.48 6.38
C SER A 55 9.56 -7.36 7.57
N TYR A 56 8.31 -7.25 8.03
CA TYR A 56 7.74 -8.16 9.02
C TYR A 56 6.68 -9.10 8.42
N ALA A 57 6.14 -8.78 7.25
CA ALA A 57 5.21 -9.62 6.53
C ALA A 57 5.34 -9.41 5.02
N SER A 58 5.08 -10.48 4.26
CA SER A 58 4.99 -10.41 2.80
C SER A 58 3.89 -11.34 2.29
N TYR A 59 3.15 -10.88 1.29
CA TYR A 59 2.01 -11.57 0.68
C TYR A 59 2.28 -11.84 -0.79
N ASP A 60 2.13 -13.11 -1.18
CA ASP A 60 2.24 -13.54 -2.56
C ASP A 60 0.91 -13.23 -3.29
N LEU A 61 0.99 -12.58 -4.43
CA LEU A 61 -0.17 -12.29 -5.26
C LEU A 61 -0.30 -13.25 -6.46
N GLU A 62 0.54 -14.29 -6.51
CA GLU A 62 0.50 -15.31 -7.55
C GLU A 62 -0.86 -16.01 -7.60
N GLY A 63 -1.42 -16.17 -8.81
CA GLY A 63 -2.73 -16.75 -9.02
C GLY A 63 -3.91 -15.85 -8.64
N GLN A 64 -3.65 -14.62 -8.22
CA GLN A 64 -4.68 -13.62 -7.89
C GLN A 64 -4.97 -12.71 -9.09
N SER A 65 -6.08 -12.00 -9.01
CA SER A 65 -6.42 -10.94 -9.96
C SER A 65 -7.25 -9.84 -9.29
N THR A 66 -7.17 -8.62 -9.82
CA THR A 66 -8.12 -7.58 -9.46
C THR A 66 -9.54 -7.98 -9.86
N ASP A 67 -10.53 -7.36 -9.26
CA ASP A 67 -11.95 -7.55 -9.61
C ASP A 67 -12.32 -6.86 -10.95
N ALA A 68 -13.60 -6.92 -11.31
CA ALA A 68 -14.15 -6.30 -12.52
C ALA A 68 -14.07 -4.75 -12.51
N ASN A 69 -13.80 -4.14 -11.36
CA ASN A 69 -13.62 -2.71 -11.18
C ASN A 69 -12.13 -2.33 -11.06
N GLY A 70 -11.23 -3.31 -11.01
CA GLY A 70 -9.80 -3.12 -10.90
C GLY A 70 -9.25 -3.14 -9.46
N TYR A 71 -10.04 -3.53 -8.45
CA TYR A 71 -9.65 -3.56 -7.05
C TYR A 71 -9.20 -4.94 -6.57
N PHE A 72 -8.29 -4.95 -5.60
CA PHE A 72 -7.83 -6.14 -4.90
C PHE A 72 -7.52 -5.78 -3.45
N VAL A 73 -8.10 -6.51 -2.49
CA VAL A 73 -7.99 -6.20 -1.06
C VAL A 73 -7.25 -7.30 -0.30
N ILE A 74 -6.25 -6.88 0.45
CA ILE A 74 -5.55 -7.67 1.46
C ILE A 74 -5.89 -7.05 2.80
N GLY A 75 -6.56 -7.78 3.69
CA GLY A 75 -7.08 -7.19 4.91
C GLY A 75 -7.52 -8.24 5.93
N ASP A 76 -8.02 -7.78 7.04
CA ASP A 76 -8.63 -8.63 8.05
C ASP A 76 -9.86 -9.34 7.54
N SER A 77 -10.18 -10.48 8.13
CA SER A 77 -11.30 -11.33 7.70
C SER A 77 -12.68 -10.65 7.82
N GLY A 78 -12.77 -9.55 8.56
CA GLY A 78 -13.98 -8.73 8.71
C GLY A 78 -14.15 -7.68 7.61
N VAL A 79 -13.12 -7.41 6.83
CA VAL A 79 -13.16 -6.41 5.75
C VAL A 79 -13.93 -6.97 4.55
N VAL A 80 -14.83 -6.17 4.00
CA VAL A 80 -15.62 -6.58 2.83
C VAL A 80 -14.74 -6.66 1.59
N GLY A 81 -14.84 -7.77 0.85
CA GLY A 81 -14.11 -7.94 -0.40
C GLY A 81 -12.66 -8.41 -0.25
N VAL A 82 -12.26 -8.81 0.95
CA VAL A 82 -10.92 -9.38 1.19
C VAL A 82 -10.67 -10.58 0.29
N SER A 83 -9.56 -10.54 -0.43
CA SER A 83 -9.05 -11.62 -1.28
C SER A 83 -7.95 -12.42 -0.59
N ILE A 84 -7.07 -11.75 0.17
CA ILE A 84 -6.05 -12.38 1.02
C ILE A 84 -6.22 -11.84 2.44
N THR A 85 -6.30 -12.76 3.43
CA THR A 85 -6.39 -12.37 4.82
C THR A 85 -5.01 -11.99 5.38
N LEU A 86 -4.93 -10.85 6.08
CA LEU A 86 -3.75 -10.46 6.84
C LEU A 86 -3.39 -11.52 7.90
N MET A 87 -2.10 -11.63 8.21
CA MET A 87 -1.65 -12.42 9.35
C MET A 87 -2.17 -11.82 10.66
N SER A 88 -2.22 -12.62 11.72
CA SER A 88 -2.82 -12.24 13.00
C SER A 88 -2.19 -11.04 13.72
N SER A 89 -1.08 -10.50 13.22
CA SER A 89 -0.48 -9.26 13.69
C SER A 89 -0.97 -8.01 12.95
N GLY A 90 -1.79 -8.19 11.89
CA GLY A 90 -2.34 -7.09 11.12
C GLY A 90 -1.31 -6.17 10.47
N SER A 91 -1.72 -4.94 10.19
CA SER A 91 -0.82 -3.81 9.96
C SER A 91 -0.37 -3.24 11.31
N HIS A 92 0.81 -2.66 11.38
CA HIS A 92 1.24 -1.94 12.57
C HIS A 92 0.77 -0.49 12.49
N ASN A 93 0.49 0.14 13.64
CA ASN A 93 -0.05 1.51 13.73
C ASN A 93 1.05 2.58 13.87
N GLY A 94 2.32 2.16 13.98
CA GLY A 94 3.47 3.05 14.10
C GLY A 94 3.92 3.67 12.78
N ALA A 95 5.10 4.26 12.79
CA ALA A 95 5.75 4.75 11.58
C ALA A 95 6.27 3.55 10.77
N ASP A 96 5.46 3.09 9.83
CA ASP A 96 5.63 1.83 9.10
C ASP A 96 5.40 2.03 7.59
N ALA A 97 5.45 0.97 6.80
CA ALA A 97 5.19 1.08 5.37
C ALA A 97 4.52 -0.15 4.77
N VAL A 98 3.71 0.10 3.75
CA VAL A 98 3.22 -0.88 2.79
C VAL A 98 3.91 -0.64 1.45
N ALA A 99 4.46 -1.68 0.84
CA ALA A 99 5.13 -1.58 -0.45
C ALA A 99 4.72 -2.71 -1.40
N LEU A 100 4.50 -2.35 -2.67
CA LEU A 100 4.16 -3.25 -3.76
C LEU A 100 5.36 -3.43 -4.66
N TYR A 101 5.77 -4.67 -4.90
CA TYR A 101 6.92 -5.02 -5.73
C TYR A 101 6.53 -5.89 -6.92
N GLN A 102 7.24 -5.74 -8.02
CA GLN A 102 7.27 -6.73 -9.09
C GLN A 102 8.35 -7.76 -8.78
N ALA A 103 8.02 -8.72 -7.92
CA ALA A 103 8.93 -9.70 -7.34
C ALA A 103 8.15 -10.87 -6.74
N ASN A 104 8.84 -11.91 -6.28
CA ASN A 104 8.21 -13.01 -5.54
C ASN A 104 8.23 -12.71 -4.04
N LYS A 105 7.25 -13.24 -3.31
CA LYS A 105 7.24 -13.21 -1.84
C LYS A 105 8.55 -13.73 -1.23
N SER A 106 9.15 -14.77 -1.83
CA SER A 106 10.41 -15.38 -1.36
C SER A 106 11.61 -14.43 -1.38
N ASP A 107 11.52 -13.31 -2.11
CA ASP A 107 12.56 -12.29 -2.16
C ASP A 107 12.52 -11.38 -0.92
N PHE A 108 11.45 -11.49 -0.11
CA PHE A 108 11.21 -10.72 1.11
C PHE A 108 10.95 -11.62 2.33
N PRO A 109 11.92 -12.46 2.74
CA PRO A 109 11.84 -13.08 4.06
C PRO A 109 11.77 -11.99 5.16
N ILE A 110 11.28 -12.37 6.36
CA ILE A 110 11.29 -11.46 7.53
C ILE A 110 12.71 -10.89 7.70
N ASP A 111 12.80 -9.64 8.15
CA ASP A 111 14.03 -8.86 8.32
C ASP A 111 14.73 -8.47 6.99
N THR A 112 14.02 -8.47 5.86
CA THR A 112 14.55 -7.92 4.60
C THR A 112 14.51 -6.39 4.64
N PRO A 113 15.65 -5.68 4.48
CA PRO A 113 15.66 -4.23 4.45
C PRO A 113 14.80 -3.63 3.34
N ALA A 114 14.18 -2.48 3.61
CA ALA A 114 13.43 -1.73 2.61
C ALA A 114 14.32 -1.35 1.42
N THR A 115 13.80 -1.50 0.20
CA THR A 115 14.56 -1.29 -1.03
C THR A 115 13.70 -0.74 -2.16
N THR A 116 14.32 0.01 -3.07
CA THR A 116 13.68 0.48 -4.31
C THR A 116 13.80 -0.51 -5.47
N THR A 117 14.53 -1.61 -5.29
CA THR A 117 14.71 -2.63 -6.36
C THR A 117 13.38 -3.30 -6.67
N ASN A 118 12.93 -3.22 -7.93
CA ASN A 118 11.63 -3.72 -8.40
C ASN A 118 10.41 -3.11 -7.69
N LEU A 119 10.59 -2.02 -6.97
CA LEU A 119 9.50 -1.31 -6.31
C LEU A 119 8.56 -0.69 -7.34
N ILE A 120 7.27 -1.00 -7.23
CA ILE A 120 6.20 -0.42 -8.06
C ILE A 120 5.62 0.79 -7.35
N ASP A 121 5.24 0.63 -6.08
CA ASP A 121 4.63 1.68 -5.27
C ASP A 121 4.89 1.43 -3.79
N ALA A 122 4.89 2.50 -2.98
CA ALA A 122 4.93 2.37 -1.52
C ALA A 122 4.28 3.56 -0.83
N VAL A 123 3.73 3.30 0.33
CA VAL A 123 3.20 4.28 1.29
C VAL A 123 3.95 4.12 2.59
N VAL A 124 4.63 5.16 3.04
CA VAL A 124 5.14 5.28 4.40
C VAL A 124 4.09 6.04 5.19
N TYR A 125 3.66 5.51 6.32
CA TYR A 125 2.54 6.05 7.08
C TYR A 125 2.79 5.98 8.59
N ASP A 126 1.95 6.65 9.35
CA ASP A 126 1.85 6.58 10.80
C ASP A 126 0.44 6.93 11.26
N SER A 127 0.14 6.68 12.53
CA SER A 127 -1.08 7.12 13.19
C SER A 127 -0.88 8.30 14.16
N ASP A 128 0.33 8.78 14.39
CA ASP A 128 0.70 10.02 15.13
C ASP A 128 2.19 10.05 15.56
N ASP A 129 3.04 9.33 14.85
CA ASP A 129 4.47 9.22 15.14
C ASP A 129 5.32 10.20 14.33
N ALA A 130 6.58 10.36 14.72
CA ALA A 130 7.55 11.12 13.95
C ALA A 130 7.91 10.39 12.65
N ASP A 131 8.26 11.16 11.61
CA ASP A 131 8.68 10.62 10.32
C ASP A 131 9.83 9.61 10.45
N ASP A 132 9.64 8.41 9.91
CA ASP A 132 10.67 7.41 9.77
C ASP A 132 11.57 7.69 8.56
N THR A 133 12.78 8.21 8.84
CA THR A 133 13.72 8.57 7.78
C THR A 133 14.38 7.38 7.11
N GLY A 134 14.44 6.23 7.77
CA GLY A 134 14.99 4.99 7.24
C GLY A 134 14.08 4.38 6.19
N LEU A 135 12.80 4.19 6.49
CA LEU A 135 11.80 3.72 5.52
C LEU A 135 11.63 4.70 4.36
N LEU A 136 11.59 6.02 4.64
CA LEU A 136 11.51 7.03 3.58
C LEU A 136 12.70 6.91 2.62
N THR A 137 13.91 6.75 3.14
CA THR A 137 15.13 6.58 2.33
C THR A 137 15.13 5.24 1.61
N GLY A 138 14.85 4.14 2.31
CA GLY A 138 14.88 2.78 1.78
C GLY A 138 13.89 2.57 0.64
N LEU A 139 12.71 3.19 0.73
CA LEU A 139 11.66 3.12 -0.28
C LEU A 139 11.68 4.29 -1.28
N GLY A 140 12.66 5.20 -1.18
CA GLY A 140 12.79 6.36 -2.08
C GLY A 140 11.58 7.31 -1.99
N LYS A 141 10.98 7.43 -0.81
CA LYS A 141 9.86 8.33 -0.53
C LYS A 141 10.33 9.59 0.18
N THR A 142 9.52 10.64 0.15
CA THR A 142 9.85 11.95 0.75
C THR A 142 8.76 12.44 1.71
N VAL A 143 7.69 11.66 1.87
CA VAL A 143 6.54 12.01 2.70
C VAL A 143 6.07 10.76 3.43
N GLN A 144 5.92 10.86 4.73
CA GLN A 144 5.14 9.96 5.57
C GLN A 144 3.75 10.55 5.75
N TYR A 145 2.73 9.71 5.66
CA TYR A 145 1.34 10.14 5.75
C TYR A 145 0.78 9.79 7.11
N ASN A 146 0.32 10.80 7.84
CA ASN A 146 -0.28 10.62 9.16
C ASN A 146 -1.79 10.38 9.03
N GLU A 147 -2.26 9.20 9.39
CA GLU A 147 -3.67 8.84 9.37
C GLU A 147 -4.47 9.66 10.38
N ASN A 148 -3.86 10.00 11.53
CA ASN A 148 -4.47 10.82 12.58
C ASN A 148 -4.43 12.34 12.31
N ALA A 149 -4.03 12.80 11.13
CA ALA A 149 -3.96 14.23 10.82
C ALA A 149 -5.29 14.97 11.00
N SER A 150 -6.42 14.24 11.06
CA SER A 150 -7.75 14.79 11.37
C SER A 150 -8.21 14.49 12.81
N SER A 151 -7.34 13.90 13.65
CA SER A 151 -7.61 13.49 15.03
C SER A 151 -8.67 12.39 15.16
N ASP A 152 -8.72 11.47 14.22
CA ASP A 152 -9.67 10.34 14.20
C ASP A 152 -9.13 9.17 13.37
N ALA A 153 -7.87 8.75 13.62
CA ALA A 153 -7.21 7.65 12.88
C ALA A 153 -8.09 6.39 12.84
N ALA A 154 -8.63 5.99 13.97
CA ALA A 154 -9.45 4.79 14.10
C ALA A 154 -10.74 4.76 13.24
N ASN A 155 -11.10 5.83 12.54
CA ASN A 155 -12.27 5.90 11.66
C ASN A 155 -11.92 6.48 10.28
N HIS A 156 -10.63 6.62 9.97
CA HIS A 156 -10.14 7.12 8.70
C HIS A 156 -9.22 6.11 8.04
N SER A 157 -9.03 6.26 6.74
CA SER A 157 -8.04 5.56 5.94
C SER A 157 -7.19 6.55 5.15
N LEU A 158 -6.03 6.12 4.72
CA LEU A 158 -5.18 6.87 3.80
C LEU A 158 -5.51 6.46 2.37
N GLN A 159 -6.11 7.38 1.60
CA GLN A 159 -6.57 7.12 0.24
C GLN A 159 -5.76 7.87 -0.81
N ARG A 160 -5.50 7.22 -1.93
CA ARG A 160 -4.95 7.86 -3.12
C ARG A 160 -6.01 8.70 -3.81
N GLN A 161 -5.79 10.02 -3.92
CA GLN A 161 -6.69 10.87 -4.69
C GLN A 161 -6.62 10.58 -6.18
N ALA A 162 -7.77 10.41 -6.82
CA ALA A 162 -7.88 10.50 -8.26
C ALA A 162 -7.52 11.93 -8.71
N VAL A 163 -6.40 12.07 -9.42
CA VAL A 163 -6.13 13.33 -10.10
C VAL A 163 -6.93 13.35 -11.39
N VAL A 164 -7.84 14.30 -11.50
CA VAL A 164 -8.40 14.67 -12.81
C VAL A 164 -7.26 15.29 -13.61
N VAL A 165 -6.56 14.46 -14.40
CA VAL A 165 -5.51 14.94 -15.27
C VAL A 165 -6.16 15.59 -16.50
N LEU A 166 -6.21 16.89 -16.52
CA LEU A 166 -6.22 17.61 -17.80
C LEU A 166 -4.84 17.42 -18.45
N LYS A 167 -4.69 16.34 -19.20
CA LYS A 167 -3.58 16.05 -20.13
C LYS A 167 -2.17 16.45 -19.67
N GLN A 168 -1.55 15.61 -18.80
CA GLN A 168 -0.12 15.24 -18.90
C GLN A 168 0.20 14.14 -17.89
N ALA A 169 0.78 13.05 -18.38
CA ALA A 169 1.12 11.88 -17.60
C ALA A 169 2.23 12.19 -16.57
N ARG A 170 1.86 12.17 -15.29
CA ARG A 170 2.79 12.02 -14.16
C ARG A 170 2.14 11.09 -13.15
N PRO A 171 2.90 10.22 -12.46
CA PRO A 171 2.35 9.43 -11.36
C PRO A 171 1.84 10.37 -10.27
N LEU A 172 0.70 10.02 -9.71
CA LEU A 172 -0.02 10.84 -8.77
C LEU A 172 0.54 10.71 -7.37
N PRO A 173 0.66 11.80 -6.61
CA PRO A 173 0.99 11.72 -5.19
C PRO A 173 -0.18 11.10 -4.43
N ILE A 174 0.14 10.30 -3.43
CA ILE A 174 -0.80 9.94 -2.37
C ILE A 174 -1.06 11.21 -1.59
N ARG A 175 -2.32 11.56 -1.41
CA ARG A 175 -2.72 12.63 -0.51
C ARG A 175 -3.61 12.02 0.57
N GLN A 176 -3.38 12.50 1.77
CA GLN A 176 -4.30 12.33 2.87
C GLN A 176 -5.68 12.80 2.48
N ILE A 177 -6.70 11.97 2.56
CA ILE A 177 -8.06 12.38 2.34
C ILE A 177 -8.99 11.88 3.41
N ARG A 178 -9.71 12.86 3.82
CA ARG A 178 -10.87 12.75 4.67
C ARG A 178 -12.06 12.18 3.91
N TYR A 179 -12.87 11.46 4.68
CA TYR A 179 -14.29 11.10 4.49
C TYR A 179 -14.48 9.75 3.82
N LEU A 180 -15.23 8.92 4.54
CA LEU A 180 -16.68 8.95 4.49
C LEU A 180 -17.33 8.40 5.75
N VAL A 181 -18.37 9.11 6.14
CA VAL A 181 -19.45 8.66 7.02
C VAL A 181 -20.24 7.57 6.33
#